data_9e1f07384d012a29d1786211750dbe39
#
_entry.id   9e1f07384d012a29d1786211750dbe39
#
_cell.length_a   1.000
_cell.length_b   1.000
_cell.length_c   1.000
_cell.angle_alpha   90.00
_cell.angle_beta   90.00
_cell.angle_gamma   90.00
#
_symmetry.space_group_name_H-M   'P 1'
#
loop_
_entity.id
_entity.type
_entity.pdbx_description
1 polymer ?
#
loop_
_entity_poly.entity_id
_entity_poly.type
_entity_poly.pdbx_seq_one_letter_code
_entity_poly.pdbx_strand_id
1 'polypeptide(L)'
;MNHSMWRTRRTRQLAGETVEYDQEYVDARLAGDLGQAVYDRRIELGLSQAELADRAGMTQPQVSRMEGGDTVPTLPLLRRLAKALGGTLNLAIDEGDSRVTFTPHAA
;
A
#
# COMPACT_ATOMS: atom_id res chain seq x y z
N MET A 1 -13.38 -10.22 24.61
CA MET A 1 -13.37 -8.94 23.95
C MET A 1 -12.04 -8.23 24.15
N ASN A 2 -11.52 -7.63 23.12
CA ASN A 2 -10.21 -6.99 23.18
C ASN A 2 -10.35 -5.54 23.65
N HIS A 3 -9.90 -5.26 24.87
CA HIS A 3 -9.96 -3.91 25.44
C HIS A 3 -9.11 -2.88 24.66
N SER A 4 -8.03 -3.33 24.05
CA SER A 4 -7.17 -2.43 23.26
C SER A 4 -7.91 -1.88 22.04
N MET A 5 -8.67 -2.72 21.34
CA MET A 5 -9.47 -2.27 20.19
C MET A 5 -10.56 -1.30 20.60
N TRP A 6 -11.18 -1.53 21.76
CA TRP A 6 -12.20 -0.65 22.28
C TRP A 6 -11.63 0.73 22.63
N ARG A 7 -10.47 0.76 23.30
CA ARG A 7 -9.78 2.01 23.63
C ARG A 7 -9.39 2.78 22.39
N THR A 8 -8.86 2.12 21.38
CA THR A 8 -8.46 2.76 20.12
C THR A 8 -9.65 3.42 19.45
N ARG A 9 -10.78 2.72 19.38
CA ARG A 9 -12.00 3.24 18.77
C ARG A 9 -12.51 4.47 19.51
N ARG A 10 -12.52 4.42 20.84
CA ARG A 10 -12.95 5.53 21.67
C ARG A 10 -12.01 6.73 21.52
N THR A 11 -10.71 6.49 21.49
CA THR A 11 -9.72 7.55 21.30
C THR A 11 -9.92 8.27 19.97
N ARG A 12 -10.21 7.53 18.91
CA ARG A 12 -10.51 8.13 17.60
C ARG A 12 -11.75 9.01 17.66
N GLN A 13 -12.80 8.55 18.32
CA GLN A 13 -14.03 9.34 18.46
C GLN A 13 -13.77 10.64 19.23
N LEU A 14 -12.95 10.59 20.28
CA LEU A 14 -12.61 11.75 21.08
C LEU A 14 -11.69 12.72 20.36
N ALA A 15 -10.80 12.21 19.52
CA ALA A 15 -9.90 13.04 18.73
C ALA A 15 -10.59 13.75 17.56
N GLY A 16 -11.72 13.21 17.10
CA GLY A 16 -12.58 13.87 16.13
C GLY A 16 -12.04 13.94 14.71
N GLU A 17 -12.59 14.85 13.93
CA GLU A 17 -12.35 14.96 12.50
C GLU A 17 -10.93 15.34 12.12
N THR A 18 -10.21 16.07 12.98
CA THR A 18 -8.85 16.52 12.70
C THR A 18 -7.91 15.34 12.50
N VAL A 19 -8.03 14.29 13.33
CA VAL A 19 -7.20 13.08 13.22
C VAL A 19 -7.54 12.30 11.95
N GLU A 20 -8.81 12.19 11.62
CA GLU A 20 -9.25 11.52 10.40
C GLU A 20 -8.72 12.24 9.16
N TYR A 21 -8.76 13.56 9.15
CA TYR A 21 -8.27 14.35 8.03
C TYR A 21 -6.77 14.18 7.83
N ASP A 22 -5.98 14.26 8.91
CA ASP A 22 -4.53 14.05 8.83
C ASP A 22 -4.18 12.64 8.39
N GLN A 23 -4.92 11.65 8.88
CA GLN A 23 -4.75 10.25 8.51
C GLN A 23 -5.06 10.03 7.02
N GLU A 24 -6.14 10.64 6.52
CA GLU A 24 -6.52 10.55 5.12
C GLU A 24 -5.44 11.14 4.21
N TYR A 25 -4.86 12.28 4.60
CA TYR A 25 -3.78 12.90 3.85
C TYR A 25 -2.54 12.00 3.78
N VAL A 26 -2.13 11.41 4.90
CA VAL A 26 -0.99 10.49 4.95
C VAL A 26 -1.26 9.25 4.11
N ASP A 27 -2.46 8.69 4.21
CA ASP A 27 -2.85 7.53 3.44
C ASP A 27 -2.84 7.82 1.93
N ALA A 28 -3.30 8.97 1.51
CA ALA A 28 -3.29 9.36 0.11
C ALA A 28 -1.86 9.47 -0.44
N ARG A 29 -0.94 10.03 0.34
CA ARG A 29 0.46 10.11 -0.05
C ARG A 29 1.11 8.74 -0.12
N LEU A 30 0.88 7.92 0.89
CA LEU A 30 1.39 6.55 0.92
C LEU A 30 0.84 5.75 -0.26
N ALA A 31 -0.45 5.89 -0.56
CA ALA A 31 -1.07 5.22 -1.69
C ALA A 31 -0.44 5.64 -3.01
N GLY A 32 -0.16 6.93 -3.19
CA GLY A 32 0.50 7.43 -4.38
C GLY A 32 1.92 6.90 -4.54
N ASP A 33 2.70 6.93 -3.47
CA ASP A 33 4.07 6.44 -3.48
C ASP A 33 4.12 4.93 -3.74
N LEU A 34 3.23 4.18 -3.11
CA LEU A 34 3.13 2.74 -3.30
C LEU A 34 2.73 2.41 -4.74
N GLY A 35 1.73 3.09 -5.27
CA GLY A 35 1.27 2.88 -6.64
C GLY A 35 2.38 3.14 -7.65
N GLN A 36 3.17 4.18 -7.45
CA GLN A 36 4.29 4.51 -8.32
C GLN A 36 5.37 3.43 -8.25
N ALA A 37 5.72 2.96 -7.06
CA ALA A 37 6.74 1.92 -6.89
C ALA A 37 6.32 0.61 -7.58
N VAL A 38 5.06 0.23 -7.46
CA VAL A 38 4.52 -0.97 -8.10
C VAL A 38 4.52 -0.80 -9.62
N TYR A 39 4.05 0.33 -10.11
CA TYR A 39 4.04 0.63 -11.54
C TYR A 39 5.46 0.53 -12.13
N ASP A 40 6.43 1.20 -11.51
CA ASP A 40 7.81 1.24 -12.02
C ASP A 40 8.40 -0.18 -12.09
N ARG A 41 8.20 -0.99 -11.05
CA ARG A 41 8.73 -2.35 -11.05
C ARG A 41 8.00 -3.24 -12.06
N ARG A 42 6.68 -3.08 -12.18
CA ARG A 42 5.91 -3.84 -13.18
C ARG A 42 6.41 -3.57 -14.60
N ILE A 43 6.61 -2.30 -14.93
CA ILE A 43 7.13 -1.90 -16.24
C ILE A 43 8.55 -2.46 -16.45
N GLU A 44 9.39 -2.39 -15.45
CA GLU A 44 10.74 -2.94 -15.49
C GLU A 44 10.73 -4.44 -15.80
N LEU A 45 9.76 -5.17 -15.26
CA LEU A 45 9.59 -6.59 -15.51
C LEU A 45 8.89 -6.92 -16.84
N GLY A 46 8.37 -5.91 -17.52
CA GLY A 46 7.62 -6.11 -18.76
C GLY A 46 6.25 -6.74 -18.56
N LEU A 47 5.66 -6.60 -17.38
CA LEU A 47 4.36 -7.19 -17.08
C LEU A 47 3.23 -6.23 -17.38
N SER A 48 2.12 -6.76 -17.89
CA SER A 48 0.86 -6.02 -17.94
C SER A 48 0.22 -5.97 -16.55
N GLN A 49 -0.76 -5.08 -16.37
CA GLN A 49 -1.55 -5.06 -15.12
C GLN A 49 -2.26 -6.40 -14.89
N ALA A 50 -2.79 -7.00 -15.97
CA ALA A 50 -3.47 -8.29 -15.87
C ALA A 50 -2.49 -9.40 -15.44
N GLU A 51 -1.28 -9.40 -15.97
CA GLU A 51 -0.27 -10.38 -15.59
C GLU A 51 0.17 -10.22 -14.13
N LEU A 52 0.37 -9.00 -13.68
CA LEU A 52 0.68 -8.75 -12.27
C LEU A 52 -0.48 -9.19 -11.38
N ALA A 53 -1.71 -8.85 -11.75
CA ALA A 53 -2.90 -9.25 -11.00
C ALA A 53 -2.96 -10.77 -10.83
N ASP A 54 -2.74 -11.50 -11.92
CA ASP A 54 -2.74 -12.96 -11.89
C ASP A 54 -1.67 -13.50 -10.92
N ARG A 55 -0.46 -12.98 -10.99
CA ARG A 55 0.64 -13.41 -10.12
C ARG A 55 0.38 -13.09 -8.65
N ALA A 56 -0.25 -11.97 -8.37
CA ALA A 56 -0.49 -11.50 -7.00
C ALA A 56 -1.81 -11.98 -6.41
N GLY A 57 -2.62 -12.70 -7.19
CA GLY A 57 -3.95 -13.12 -6.73
C GLY A 57 -4.89 -11.94 -6.54
N MET A 58 -4.79 -10.95 -7.41
CA MET A 58 -5.64 -9.75 -7.43
C MET A 58 -6.42 -9.70 -8.73
N THR A 59 -7.36 -8.77 -8.81
CA THR A 59 -8.02 -8.47 -10.08
C THR A 59 -7.26 -7.34 -10.79
N GLN A 60 -7.40 -7.27 -12.10
CA GLN A 60 -6.77 -6.20 -12.87
C GLN A 60 -7.29 -4.81 -12.44
N PRO A 61 -8.59 -4.60 -12.20
CA PRO A 61 -9.05 -3.32 -11.67
C PRO A 61 -8.45 -2.96 -10.31
N GLN A 62 -8.17 -3.92 -9.44
CA GLN A 62 -7.49 -3.65 -8.17
C GLN A 62 -6.08 -3.15 -8.41
N VAL A 63 -5.32 -3.76 -9.32
CA VAL A 63 -3.98 -3.31 -9.68
C VAL A 63 -4.04 -1.90 -10.27
N SER A 64 -4.98 -1.66 -11.18
CA SER A 64 -5.14 -0.34 -11.80
C SER A 64 -5.40 0.76 -10.77
N ARG A 65 -6.31 0.52 -9.83
CA ARG A 65 -6.62 1.51 -8.78
C ARG A 65 -5.44 1.73 -7.84
N MET A 66 -4.75 0.67 -7.49
CA MET A 66 -3.58 0.76 -6.62
C MET A 66 -2.46 1.58 -7.29
N GLU A 67 -2.16 1.30 -8.55
CA GLU A 67 -1.14 2.06 -9.30
C GLU A 67 -1.54 3.52 -9.50
N GLY A 68 -2.84 3.79 -9.55
CA GLY A 68 -3.37 5.14 -9.63
C GLY A 68 -3.35 5.91 -8.31
N GLY A 69 -2.95 5.27 -7.22
CA GLY A 69 -2.87 5.91 -5.91
C GLY A 69 -4.20 6.05 -5.19
N ASP A 70 -5.20 5.26 -5.57
CA ASP A 70 -6.54 5.37 -5.00
C ASP A 70 -6.70 4.60 -3.69
N THR A 71 -5.86 3.60 -3.45
CA THR A 71 -5.99 2.74 -2.26
C THR A 71 -4.63 2.29 -1.75
N VAL A 72 -4.57 1.99 -0.45
CA VAL A 72 -3.45 1.27 0.14
C VAL A 72 -3.93 -0.16 0.39
N PRO A 73 -3.31 -1.15 -0.27
CA PRO A 73 -3.69 -2.54 -0.05
C PRO A 73 -3.42 -3.01 1.37
N THR A 74 -4.09 -4.07 1.78
CA THR A 74 -3.84 -4.72 3.07
C THR A 74 -2.44 -5.35 3.10
N LEU A 75 -1.93 -5.62 4.31
CA LEU A 75 -0.63 -6.27 4.46
C LEU A 75 -0.54 -7.61 3.73
N PRO A 76 -1.55 -8.50 3.79
CA PRO A 76 -1.49 -9.74 3.01
C PRO A 76 -1.37 -9.50 1.50
N LEU A 77 -2.06 -8.49 0.97
CA LEU A 77 -1.95 -8.13 -0.44
C LEU A 77 -0.56 -7.57 -0.77
N LEU A 78 -0.01 -6.73 0.11
CA LEU A 78 1.34 -6.19 -0.07
C LEU A 78 2.38 -7.30 -0.11
N ARG A 79 2.25 -8.33 0.71
CA ARG A 79 3.14 -9.50 0.68
C ARG A 79 3.05 -10.24 -0.65
N ARG A 80 1.84 -10.44 -1.16
CA ARG A 80 1.65 -11.10 -2.46
C ARG A 80 2.21 -10.27 -3.59
N LEU A 81 2.08 -8.95 -3.52
CA LEU A 81 2.66 -8.04 -4.51
C LEU A 81 4.18 -8.11 -4.50
N ALA A 82 4.80 -8.07 -3.33
CA ALA A 82 6.25 -8.18 -3.21
C ALA A 82 6.76 -9.47 -3.84
N LYS A 83 6.10 -10.58 -3.58
CA LYS A 83 6.44 -11.87 -4.16
C LYS A 83 6.28 -11.87 -5.67
N ALA A 84 5.15 -11.34 -6.16
CA ALA A 84 4.85 -11.28 -7.59
C ALA A 84 5.85 -10.41 -8.35
N LEU A 85 6.36 -9.36 -7.71
CA LEU A 85 7.33 -8.44 -8.28
C LEU A 85 8.78 -8.88 -8.07
N GLY A 86 9.00 -9.95 -7.33
CA GLY A 86 10.31 -10.55 -7.15
C GLY A 86 11.25 -9.75 -6.27
N GLY A 87 10.78 -9.23 -5.16
CA GLY A 87 11.63 -8.47 -4.26
C GLY A 87 10.96 -8.05 -2.97
N THR A 88 11.50 -6.98 -2.39
CA THR A 88 11.04 -6.43 -1.12
C THR A 88 10.44 -5.06 -1.33
N LEU A 89 9.21 -4.87 -0.85
CA LEU A 89 8.61 -3.54 -0.74
C LEU A 89 9.05 -2.93 0.60
N ASN A 90 9.69 -1.78 0.53
CA ASN A 90 10.19 -1.08 1.70
C ASN A 90 9.29 0.14 1.95
N LEU A 91 8.58 0.13 3.06
CA LEU A 91 7.73 1.23 3.47
C LEU A 91 8.36 1.91 4.67
N ALA A 92 8.73 3.17 4.51
CA ALA A 92 9.25 3.99 5.60
C ALA A 92 8.20 5.06 5.90
N ILE A 93 7.63 4.98 7.07
CA ILE A 93 6.54 5.87 7.49
C ILE A 93 6.96 6.56 8.77
N ASP A 94 6.90 7.89 8.78
CA ASP A 94 7.05 8.66 10.00
C ASP A 94 5.90 9.67 10.12
N GLU A 95 5.98 10.54 11.10
CA GLU A 95 4.90 11.46 11.43
C GLU A 95 4.55 12.41 10.28
N GLY A 96 5.51 12.84 9.50
CA GLY A 96 5.30 13.84 8.45
C GLY A 96 5.57 13.36 7.03
N ASP A 97 6.01 12.13 6.85
CA ASP A 97 6.43 11.67 5.53
C ASP A 97 6.25 10.17 5.36
N SER A 98 6.20 9.76 4.10
CA SER A 98 6.23 8.35 3.75
C SER A 98 7.12 8.17 2.54
N ARG A 99 7.78 7.01 2.47
CA ARG A 99 8.61 6.64 1.34
C ARG A 99 8.41 5.17 1.03
N VAL A 100 8.21 4.88 -0.24
CA VAL A 100 8.08 3.50 -0.71
C VAL A 100 9.16 3.26 -1.75
N THR A 101 9.96 2.23 -1.54
CA THR A 101 10.97 1.79 -2.50
C THR A 101 10.84 0.29 -2.72
N PHE A 102 11.39 -0.19 -3.81
CA PHE A 102 11.40 -1.62 -4.11
C PHE A 102 12.84 -2.08 -4.32
N THR A 103 13.20 -3.17 -3.65
CA THR A 103 14.53 -3.77 -3.78
C THR A 103 14.38 -5.14 -4.45
N PRO A 104 14.83 -5.30 -5.70
CA PRO A 104 14.76 -6.62 -6.35
C PRO A 104 15.60 -7.64 -5.59
N HIS A 105 15.10 -8.88 -5.52
CA HIS A 105 15.91 -9.98 -5.01
C HIS A 105 16.93 -10.39 -6.06
N ALA A 106 18.12 -10.72 -5.63
CA ALA A 106 19.13 -11.27 -6.52
C ALA A 106 18.65 -12.61 -7.08
N ALA A 107 18.87 -12.82 -8.35
CA ALA A 107 18.50 -14.05 -9.01
C ALA A 107 19.37 -15.25 -8.50
#